data_404e619939c7756747d2b571f605c514
#
_entry.id   404e619939c7756747d2b571f605c514
#
_cell.length_a   1.000
_cell.length_b   1.000
_cell.length_c   1.000
_cell.angle_alpha   90.00
_cell.angle_beta   90.00
_cell.angle_gamma   90.00
#
_symmetry.space_group_name_H-M   'P 1'
#
loop_
_entity.id
_entity.type
_entity.pdbx_description
1 polymer ?
#
loop_
_entity_poly.entity_id
_entity_poly.type
_entity_poly.pdbx_seq_one_letter_code
_entity_poly.pdbx_strand_id
1 'polypeptide(L)'
;LSDDLKHRKNQDIARSVKKLNVITNINALSTEQHTAREWARLLAPYGAPNDKRAIFEILITIVPFLAFWAGTAYLLHHGHYWTGLFLILPTSAFLLRLFLIQHDCGHGAFFKNRQANDWTGRILGVLTFTPYFFWKYAHNMHHAGSGNLARRGFGDINTLTVEEYAARTPWQKFCYRMYRNPYVMFGI
;
A
#
# COMPACT_ATOMS: atom_id res chain seq x y z
N LEU A 1 -42.92 39.02 4.96
CA LEU A 1 -41.97 38.53 5.99
C LEU A 1 -42.34 37.13 6.52
N SER A 2 -43.66 36.81 6.65
CA SER A 2 -44.14 35.51 7.18
C SER A 2 -43.93 34.35 6.20
N ASP A 3 -44.07 34.55 4.89
CA ASP A 3 -43.99 33.50 3.89
C ASP A 3 -42.53 33.10 3.58
N ASP A 4 -41.62 34.02 3.68
CA ASP A 4 -40.18 33.79 3.47
C ASP A 4 -39.57 32.94 4.62
N LEU A 5 -40.04 33.18 5.86
CA LEU A 5 -39.65 32.38 7.02
C LEU A 5 -40.22 30.96 6.94
N LYS A 6 -41.43 30.76 6.45
CA LYS A 6 -42.01 29.42 6.22
C LYS A 6 -41.25 28.66 5.12
N HIS A 7 -40.87 29.37 4.05
CA HIS A 7 -40.14 28.74 2.94
C HIS A 7 -38.75 28.29 3.37
N ARG A 8 -38.00 29.09 4.13
CA ARG A 8 -36.68 28.71 4.71
C ARG A 8 -36.81 27.53 5.67
N LYS A 9 -37.82 27.55 6.55
CA LYS A 9 -38.03 26.42 7.50
C LYS A 9 -38.34 25.12 6.78
N ASN A 10 -39.10 25.13 5.69
CA ASN A 10 -39.39 23.97 4.88
C ASN A 10 -38.15 23.45 4.12
N GLN A 11 -37.25 24.33 3.65
CA GLN A 11 -35.99 23.95 3.03
C GLN A 11 -35.02 23.28 4.03
N ASP A 12 -34.95 23.81 5.26
CA ASP A 12 -34.11 23.23 6.33
C ASP A 12 -34.61 21.85 6.79
N ILE A 13 -35.92 21.67 6.87
CA ILE A 13 -36.56 20.39 7.15
C ILE A 13 -36.23 19.38 6.02
N ALA A 14 -36.40 19.79 4.76
CA ALA A 14 -36.09 18.94 3.61
C ALA A 14 -34.60 18.51 3.57
N ARG A 15 -33.68 19.42 3.88
CA ARG A 15 -32.24 19.13 4.01
C ARG A 15 -31.95 18.17 5.15
N SER A 16 -32.61 18.34 6.30
CA SER A 16 -32.45 17.49 7.47
C SER A 16 -32.98 16.07 7.21
N VAL A 17 -34.14 15.93 6.56
CA VAL A 17 -34.70 14.64 6.14
C VAL A 17 -33.78 13.94 5.13
N LYS A 18 -33.22 14.66 4.17
CA LYS A 18 -32.25 14.09 3.21
C LYS A 18 -30.97 13.61 3.90
N LYS A 19 -30.45 14.34 4.90
CA LYS A 19 -29.32 13.91 5.73
C LYS A 19 -29.66 12.67 6.55
N LEU A 20 -30.82 12.61 7.19
CA LEU A 20 -31.26 11.44 7.94
C LEU A 20 -31.36 10.19 7.05
N ASN A 21 -31.96 10.32 5.87
CA ASN A 21 -32.07 9.21 4.91
C ASN A 21 -30.70 8.69 4.43
N VAL A 22 -29.70 9.59 4.24
CA VAL A 22 -28.34 9.19 3.91
C VAL A 22 -27.69 8.43 5.06
N ILE A 23 -27.84 8.92 6.30
CA ILE A 23 -27.29 8.27 7.51
C ILE A 23 -27.96 6.91 7.74
N THR A 24 -29.28 6.82 7.55
CA THR A 24 -30.03 5.54 7.70
C THR A 24 -29.61 4.54 6.64
N ASN A 25 -29.38 4.97 5.38
CA ASN A 25 -28.85 4.10 4.32
C ASN A 25 -27.41 3.65 4.60
N ILE A 26 -26.54 4.53 5.12
CA ILE A 26 -25.17 4.16 5.50
C ILE A 26 -25.20 3.14 6.65
N ASN A 27 -26.06 3.34 7.65
CA ASN A 27 -26.21 2.40 8.77
C ASN A 27 -26.84 1.07 8.33
N ALA A 28 -27.77 1.07 7.37
CA ALA A 28 -28.31 -0.16 6.78
C ALA A 28 -27.24 -0.93 6.00
N LEU A 29 -26.38 -0.24 5.23
CA LEU A 29 -25.24 -0.85 4.53
C LEU A 29 -24.19 -1.42 5.52
N SER A 30 -24.02 -0.81 6.69
CA SER A 30 -23.09 -1.30 7.73
C SER A 30 -23.64 -2.47 8.53
N THR A 31 -24.94 -2.75 8.47
CA THR A 31 -25.59 -3.85 9.19
C THR A 31 -25.80 -5.10 8.32
N GLU A 32 -25.69 -5.00 7.00
CA GLU A 32 -25.67 -6.17 6.13
C GLU A 32 -24.29 -6.84 6.22
N GLN A 33 -24.24 -7.99 6.89
CA GLN A 33 -23.07 -8.86 6.89
C GLN A 33 -22.92 -9.50 5.49
N HIS A 34 -22.34 -8.77 4.56
CA HIS A 34 -22.01 -9.30 3.24
C HIS A 34 -21.03 -10.47 3.39
N THR A 35 -21.34 -11.58 2.74
CA THR A 35 -20.40 -12.70 2.64
C THR A 35 -19.17 -12.29 1.84
N ALA A 36 -18.04 -12.97 2.04
CA ALA A 36 -16.81 -12.72 1.28
C ALA A 36 -17.04 -12.78 -0.25
N ARG A 37 -18.00 -13.60 -0.71
CA ARG A 37 -18.38 -13.70 -2.14
C ARG A 37 -19.14 -12.47 -2.64
N GLU A 38 -20.00 -11.89 -1.82
CA GLU A 38 -20.73 -10.65 -2.16
C GLU A 38 -19.76 -9.46 -2.22
N TRP A 39 -18.85 -9.33 -1.25
CA TRP A 39 -17.79 -8.34 -1.30
C TRP A 39 -16.92 -8.48 -2.56
N ALA A 40 -16.52 -9.71 -2.91
CA ALA A 40 -15.76 -9.95 -4.12
C ALA A 40 -16.50 -9.50 -5.39
N ARG A 41 -17.82 -9.72 -5.47
CA ARG A 41 -18.66 -9.27 -6.61
C ARG A 41 -18.81 -7.75 -6.66
N LEU A 42 -19.03 -7.10 -5.51
CA LEU A 42 -19.17 -5.64 -5.41
C LEU A 42 -17.87 -4.91 -5.78
N LEU A 43 -16.72 -5.49 -5.40
CA LEU A 43 -15.40 -4.89 -5.64
C LEU A 43 -14.82 -5.24 -7.01
N ALA A 44 -15.30 -6.29 -7.69
CA ALA A 44 -14.78 -6.74 -8.99
C ALA A 44 -14.66 -5.63 -10.06
N PRO A 45 -15.62 -4.70 -10.23
CA PRO A 45 -15.52 -3.62 -11.22
C PRO A 45 -14.36 -2.63 -10.91
N TYR A 46 -13.98 -2.48 -9.64
CA TYR A 46 -12.93 -1.56 -9.20
C TYR A 46 -11.52 -2.18 -9.29
N GLY A 47 -11.42 -3.49 -9.37
CA GLY A 47 -10.17 -4.25 -9.48
C GLY A 47 -9.67 -4.45 -10.92
N ALA A 48 -10.43 -4.00 -11.93
CA ALA A 48 -10.06 -4.24 -13.34
C ALA A 48 -8.84 -3.38 -13.77
N PRO A 49 -7.74 -3.99 -14.26
CA PRO A 49 -6.57 -3.25 -14.72
C PRO A 49 -6.90 -2.34 -15.91
N ASN A 50 -6.27 -1.16 -15.95
CA ASN A 50 -6.38 -0.21 -17.04
C ASN A 50 -4.98 0.14 -17.59
N ASP A 51 -4.66 -0.33 -18.79
CA ASP A 51 -3.33 -0.19 -19.39
C ASP A 51 -2.91 1.27 -19.60
N LYS A 52 -3.83 2.17 -19.95
CA LYS A 52 -3.52 3.61 -20.10
C LYS A 52 -3.13 4.24 -18.76
N ARG A 53 -3.87 3.91 -17.71
CA ARG A 53 -3.55 4.33 -16.34
C ARG A 53 -2.22 3.73 -15.89
N ALA A 54 -1.97 2.46 -16.16
CA ALA A 54 -0.74 1.78 -15.81
C ALA A 54 0.49 2.46 -16.45
N ILE A 55 0.44 2.79 -17.75
CA ILE A 55 1.50 3.52 -18.44
C ILE A 55 1.70 4.91 -17.82
N PHE A 56 0.61 5.64 -17.56
CA PHE A 56 0.68 6.95 -16.92
C PHE A 56 1.34 6.87 -15.54
N GLU A 57 0.96 5.90 -14.70
CA GLU A 57 1.54 5.68 -13.36
C GLU A 57 3.04 5.37 -13.42
N ILE A 58 3.49 4.59 -14.41
CA ILE A 58 4.92 4.35 -14.65
C ILE A 58 5.62 5.66 -14.99
N LEU A 59 5.09 6.44 -15.94
CA LEU A 59 5.74 7.67 -16.42
C LEU A 59 5.88 8.71 -15.31
N ILE A 60 4.79 8.99 -14.55
CA ILE A 60 4.83 9.95 -13.45
C ILE A 60 5.65 9.46 -12.25
N THR A 61 6.10 8.22 -12.26
CA THR A 61 6.97 7.65 -11.22
C THR A 61 8.42 7.59 -11.68
N ILE A 62 8.70 7.02 -12.86
CA ILE A 62 10.06 6.80 -13.32
C ILE A 62 10.75 8.11 -13.74
N VAL A 63 10.02 9.05 -14.35
CA VAL A 63 10.61 10.33 -14.80
C VAL A 63 11.08 11.16 -13.60
N PRO A 64 10.28 11.44 -12.56
CA PRO A 64 10.77 12.14 -11.37
C PRO A 64 11.84 11.34 -10.63
N PHE A 65 11.74 10.01 -10.54
CA PHE A 65 12.78 9.17 -9.94
C PHE A 65 14.13 9.42 -10.58
N LEU A 66 14.21 9.32 -11.91
CA LEU A 66 15.47 9.53 -12.65
C LEU A 66 15.96 10.98 -12.54
N ALA A 67 15.05 11.96 -12.55
CA ALA A 67 15.40 13.37 -12.39
C ALA A 67 16.01 13.66 -11.01
N PHE A 68 15.38 13.19 -9.94
CA PHE A 68 15.91 13.35 -8.57
C PHE A 68 17.20 12.55 -8.36
N TRP A 69 17.29 11.34 -8.90
CA TRP A 69 18.49 10.52 -8.82
C TRP A 69 19.68 11.18 -9.52
N ALA A 70 19.49 11.64 -10.76
CA ALA A 70 20.51 12.36 -11.52
C ALA A 70 20.89 13.70 -10.86
N GLY A 71 19.89 14.44 -10.35
CA GLY A 71 20.11 15.67 -9.59
C GLY A 71 20.92 15.44 -8.32
N THR A 72 20.63 14.38 -7.59
CA THR A 72 21.41 13.97 -6.40
C THR A 72 22.85 13.69 -6.79
N ALA A 73 23.08 12.86 -7.82
CA ALA A 73 24.41 12.53 -8.29
C ALA A 73 25.19 13.78 -8.75
N TYR A 74 24.54 14.67 -9.50
CA TYR A 74 25.11 15.93 -9.94
C TYR A 74 25.55 16.82 -8.78
N LEU A 75 24.68 17.04 -7.81
CA LEU A 75 24.95 17.89 -6.65
C LEU A 75 26.08 17.34 -5.78
N LEU A 76 26.09 16.03 -5.52
CA LEU A 76 27.16 15.38 -4.78
C LEU A 76 28.52 15.49 -5.51
N HIS A 77 28.52 15.31 -6.83
CA HIS A 77 29.72 15.44 -7.65
C HIS A 77 30.31 16.87 -7.59
N HIS A 78 29.45 17.90 -7.52
CA HIS A 78 29.86 19.28 -7.41
C HIS A 78 30.08 19.79 -5.98
N GLY A 79 30.11 18.92 -4.97
CA GLY A 79 30.39 19.27 -3.58
C GLY A 79 29.21 19.85 -2.80
N HIS A 80 28.02 19.87 -3.39
CA HIS A 80 26.79 20.34 -2.72
C HIS A 80 26.13 19.23 -1.88
N TYR A 81 26.86 18.71 -0.90
CA TYR A 81 26.48 17.51 -0.15
C TYR A 81 25.13 17.63 0.56
N TRP A 82 24.86 18.73 1.27
CA TRP A 82 23.62 18.90 2.03
C TRP A 82 22.39 18.94 1.13
N THR A 83 22.47 19.66 0.01
CA THR A 83 21.38 19.71 -0.97
C THR A 83 21.19 18.36 -1.66
N GLY A 84 22.29 17.67 -1.99
CA GLY A 84 22.24 16.32 -2.53
C GLY A 84 21.58 15.33 -1.57
N LEU A 85 21.95 15.36 -0.28
CA LEU A 85 21.33 14.53 0.76
C LEU A 85 19.83 14.83 0.92
N PHE A 86 19.42 16.08 0.82
CA PHE A 86 18.01 16.44 0.87
C PHE A 86 17.20 15.82 -0.28
N LEU A 87 17.79 15.72 -1.49
CA LEU A 87 17.12 15.08 -2.64
C LEU A 87 17.01 13.56 -2.51
N ILE A 88 17.74 12.92 -1.62
CA ILE A 88 17.59 11.48 -1.34
C ILE A 88 16.18 11.15 -0.85
N LEU A 89 15.53 12.03 -0.08
CA LEU A 89 14.20 11.80 0.45
C LEU A 89 13.14 11.60 -0.66
N PRO A 90 12.96 12.55 -1.62
CA PRO A 90 12.04 12.33 -2.73
C PRO A 90 12.50 11.19 -3.65
N THR A 91 13.80 10.99 -3.86
CA THR A 91 14.32 9.86 -4.62
C THR A 91 13.88 8.53 -4.02
N SER A 92 14.02 8.37 -2.70
CA SER A 92 13.60 7.16 -1.98
C SER A 92 12.08 6.95 -2.03
N ALA A 93 11.30 8.03 -1.95
CA ALA A 93 9.83 7.94 -2.07
C ALA A 93 9.41 7.43 -3.46
N PHE A 94 10.05 7.91 -4.53
CA PHE A 94 9.79 7.41 -5.87
C PHE A 94 10.33 5.99 -6.10
N LEU A 95 11.46 5.62 -5.49
CA LEU A 95 11.96 4.24 -5.51
C LEU A 95 10.96 3.28 -4.84
N LEU A 96 10.42 3.66 -3.68
CA LEU A 96 9.37 2.89 -3.02
C LEU A 96 8.12 2.76 -3.92
N ARG A 97 7.73 3.83 -4.62
CA ARG A 97 6.60 3.80 -5.55
C ARG A 97 6.87 2.87 -6.74
N LEU A 98 8.09 2.80 -7.27
CA LEU A 98 8.49 1.82 -8.29
C LEU A 98 8.36 0.39 -7.77
N PHE A 99 8.74 0.15 -6.50
CA PHE A 99 8.53 -1.15 -5.86
C PHE A 99 7.05 -1.50 -5.69
N LEU A 100 6.18 -0.53 -5.36
CA LEU A 100 4.73 -0.76 -5.30
C LEU A 100 4.14 -1.13 -6.69
N ILE A 101 4.60 -0.50 -7.77
CA ILE A 101 4.23 -0.89 -9.14
C ILE A 101 4.71 -2.31 -9.45
N GLN A 102 5.94 -2.65 -9.08
CA GLN A 102 6.47 -4.03 -9.20
C GLN A 102 5.62 -5.03 -8.41
N HIS A 103 5.19 -4.67 -7.21
CA HIS A 103 4.31 -5.47 -6.36
C HIS A 103 2.97 -5.77 -7.06
N ASP A 104 2.32 -4.75 -7.63
CA ASP A 104 1.05 -4.92 -8.34
C ASP A 104 1.21 -5.75 -9.63
N CYS A 105 2.36 -5.61 -10.31
CA CYS A 105 2.75 -6.51 -11.39
C CYS A 105 2.90 -7.96 -10.90
N GLY A 106 3.43 -8.18 -9.69
CA GLY A 106 3.54 -9.49 -9.05
C GLY A 106 2.21 -10.17 -8.86
N HIS A 107 1.19 -9.41 -8.49
CA HIS A 107 -0.20 -9.88 -8.40
C HIS A 107 -0.89 -10.03 -9.75
N GLY A 108 -0.29 -9.55 -10.85
CA GLY A 108 -0.92 -9.53 -12.18
C GLY A 108 -2.06 -8.53 -12.28
N ALA A 109 -2.09 -7.52 -11.40
CA ALA A 109 -3.17 -6.55 -11.25
C ALA A 109 -2.89 -5.19 -11.93
N PHE A 110 -1.67 -4.95 -12.39
CA PHE A 110 -1.25 -3.65 -12.93
C PHE A 110 -1.61 -3.48 -14.41
N PHE A 111 -1.30 -4.47 -15.26
CA PHE A 111 -1.72 -4.53 -16.66
C PHE A 111 -2.72 -5.66 -16.89
N LYS A 112 -3.57 -5.53 -17.94
CA LYS A 112 -4.46 -6.61 -18.38
C LYS A 112 -3.68 -7.82 -18.86
N ASN A 113 -2.56 -7.61 -19.56
CA ASN A 113 -1.72 -8.66 -20.09
C ASN A 113 -0.74 -9.17 -19.03
N ARG A 114 -0.76 -10.49 -18.78
CA ARG A 114 0.14 -11.13 -17.81
C ARG A 114 1.61 -10.98 -18.16
N GLN A 115 1.96 -11.10 -19.46
CA GLN A 115 3.35 -10.92 -19.90
C GLN A 115 3.83 -9.47 -19.68
N ALA A 116 2.96 -8.47 -19.89
CA ALA A 116 3.28 -7.08 -19.62
C ALA A 116 3.58 -6.86 -18.13
N ASN A 117 2.79 -7.47 -17.23
CA ASN A 117 3.09 -7.45 -15.79
C ASN A 117 4.46 -8.06 -15.49
N ASP A 118 4.75 -9.25 -16.03
CA ASP A 118 5.99 -9.95 -15.74
C ASP A 118 7.22 -9.21 -16.29
N TRP A 119 7.15 -8.63 -17.48
CA TRP A 119 8.24 -7.84 -18.03
C TRP A 119 8.46 -6.53 -17.28
N THR A 120 7.39 -5.79 -16.99
CA THR A 120 7.48 -4.57 -16.18
C THR A 120 8.04 -4.87 -14.80
N GLY A 121 7.56 -5.92 -14.14
CA GLY A 121 8.08 -6.32 -12.85
C GLY A 121 9.56 -6.68 -12.87
N ARG A 122 10.08 -7.35 -13.92
CA ARG A 122 11.51 -7.64 -14.09
C ARG A 122 12.34 -6.37 -14.26
N ILE A 123 11.90 -5.45 -15.12
CA ILE A 123 12.61 -4.18 -15.36
C ILE A 123 12.68 -3.36 -14.07
N LEU A 124 11.55 -3.22 -13.38
CA LEU A 124 11.49 -2.51 -12.11
C LEU A 124 12.30 -3.23 -11.03
N GLY A 125 12.33 -4.57 -11.05
CA GLY A 125 13.13 -5.39 -10.13
C GLY A 125 14.63 -5.13 -10.22
N VAL A 126 15.15 -4.75 -11.40
CA VAL A 126 16.54 -4.29 -11.57
C VAL A 126 16.74 -2.95 -10.88
N LEU A 127 15.83 -1.99 -11.06
CA LEU A 127 15.92 -0.66 -10.46
C LEU A 127 15.77 -0.70 -8.92
N THR A 128 14.95 -1.60 -8.41
CA THR A 128 14.69 -1.76 -6.97
C THR A 128 15.63 -2.77 -6.29
N PHE A 129 16.60 -3.33 -7.03
CA PHE A 129 17.49 -4.41 -6.56
C PHE A 129 16.73 -5.62 -5.99
N THR A 130 15.53 -5.89 -6.52
CA THR A 130 14.66 -6.97 -6.05
C THR A 130 14.47 -8.01 -7.16
N PRO A 131 15.04 -9.22 -7.06
CA PRO A 131 14.87 -10.29 -8.05
C PRO A 131 13.40 -10.66 -8.20
N TYR A 132 12.74 -10.19 -9.26
CA TYR A 132 11.29 -10.18 -9.41
C TYR A 132 10.62 -11.55 -9.20
N PHE A 133 11.13 -12.63 -9.83
CA PHE A 133 10.47 -13.93 -9.71
C PHE A 133 10.65 -14.57 -8.34
N PHE A 134 11.82 -14.43 -7.74
CA PHE A 134 12.05 -14.92 -6.39
C PHE A 134 11.16 -14.17 -5.39
N TRP A 135 11.14 -12.84 -5.50
CA TRP A 135 10.28 -12.01 -4.66
C TRP A 135 8.79 -12.34 -4.87
N LYS A 136 8.33 -12.44 -6.13
CA LYS A 136 6.94 -12.80 -6.47
C LYS A 136 6.54 -14.15 -5.87
N TYR A 137 7.42 -15.14 -5.96
CA TYR A 137 7.20 -16.45 -5.36
C TYR A 137 7.07 -16.35 -3.83
N ALA A 138 8.04 -15.72 -3.16
CA ALA A 138 8.06 -15.53 -1.72
C ALA A 138 6.82 -14.77 -1.23
N HIS A 139 6.46 -13.71 -1.95
CA HIS A 139 5.30 -12.87 -1.66
C HIS A 139 3.96 -13.61 -1.80
N ASN A 140 3.82 -14.44 -2.82
CA ASN A 140 2.64 -15.29 -2.98
C ASN A 140 2.53 -16.35 -1.85
N MET A 141 3.66 -16.91 -1.41
CA MET A 141 3.69 -17.82 -0.26
C MET A 141 3.31 -17.10 1.04
N HIS A 142 3.77 -15.84 1.21
CA HIS A 142 3.36 -14.98 2.31
C HIS A 142 1.83 -14.77 2.32
N HIS A 143 1.24 -14.38 1.20
CA HIS A 143 -0.21 -14.22 1.10
C HIS A 143 -0.99 -15.52 1.36
N ALA A 144 -0.50 -16.64 0.85
CA ALA A 144 -1.13 -17.94 1.09
C ALA A 144 -1.05 -18.41 2.55
N GLY A 145 -0.06 -17.90 3.31
CA GLY A 145 0.16 -18.21 4.73
C GLY A 145 -0.30 -17.12 5.70
N SER A 146 -0.69 -15.94 5.20
CA SER A 146 -1.01 -14.78 6.04
C SER A 146 -2.10 -15.08 7.05
N GLY A 147 -1.84 -14.72 8.32
CA GLY A 147 -2.74 -15.00 9.44
C GLY A 147 -2.66 -16.43 10.00
N ASN A 148 -1.92 -17.34 9.39
CA ASN A 148 -1.73 -18.71 9.88
C ASN A 148 -0.38 -18.86 10.59
N LEU A 149 -0.40 -18.87 11.92
CA LEU A 149 0.82 -19.00 12.74
C LEU A 149 1.59 -20.30 12.50
N ALA A 150 0.95 -21.37 12.01
CA ALA A 150 1.62 -22.62 11.66
C ALA A 150 2.44 -22.52 10.35
N ARG A 151 2.17 -21.51 9.52
CA ARG A 151 2.86 -21.24 8.24
C ARG A 151 3.74 -19.99 8.28
N ARG A 152 3.94 -19.40 9.47
CA ARG A 152 4.80 -18.22 9.64
C ARG A 152 6.25 -18.51 9.24
N GLY A 153 7.02 -17.48 8.94
CA GLY A 153 8.45 -17.56 8.63
C GLY A 153 8.80 -17.41 7.16
N PHE A 154 7.80 -17.20 6.28
CA PHE A 154 8.05 -16.93 4.87
C PHE A 154 7.62 -15.49 4.54
N GLY A 155 8.57 -14.56 4.58
CA GLY A 155 8.31 -13.13 4.32
C GLY A 155 7.55 -12.40 5.45
N ASP A 156 7.32 -13.07 6.58
CA ASP A 156 6.63 -12.53 7.74
C ASP A 156 7.61 -12.01 8.79
N ILE A 157 7.18 -10.99 9.51
CA ILE A 157 7.83 -10.61 10.77
C ILE A 157 7.53 -11.72 11.78
N ASN A 158 8.58 -12.29 12.36
CA ASN A 158 8.44 -13.40 13.31
C ASN A 158 7.51 -13.02 14.47
N THR A 159 6.36 -13.71 14.56
CA THR A 159 5.35 -13.47 15.58
C THR A 159 5.23 -14.70 16.48
N LEU A 160 5.39 -14.51 17.78
CA LEU A 160 5.25 -15.55 18.79
C LEU A 160 3.85 -15.54 19.39
N THR A 161 3.33 -16.72 19.76
CA THR A 161 2.14 -16.80 20.62
C THR A 161 2.51 -16.37 22.05
N VAL A 162 1.50 -16.15 22.89
CA VAL A 162 1.71 -15.81 24.32
C VAL A 162 2.50 -16.90 25.03
N GLU A 163 2.16 -18.16 24.78
CA GLU A 163 2.82 -19.32 25.37
C GLU A 163 4.28 -19.44 24.91
N GLU A 164 4.53 -19.30 23.62
CA GLU A 164 5.88 -19.31 23.06
C GLU A 164 6.74 -18.17 23.62
N TYR A 165 6.17 -16.97 23.78
CA TYR A 165 6.87 -15.86 24.38
C TYR A 165 7.11 -16.08 25.87
N ALA A 166 6.15 -16.63 26.61
CA ALA A 166 6.28 -16.92 28.04
C ALA A 166 7.39 -17.93 28.31
N ALA A 167 7.53 -18.95 27.46
CA ALA A 167 8.56 -19.99 27.56
C ALA A 167 10.00 -19.52 27.27
N ARG A 168 10.17 -18.29 26.69
CA ARG A 168 11.49 -17.75 26.35
C ARG A 168 12.25 -17.29 27.59
N THR A 169 13.59 -17.41 27.53
CA THR A 169 14.48 -16.82 28.56
C THR A 169 14.39 -15.29 28.59
N PRO A 170 14.80 -14.63 29.67
CA PRO A 170 14.82 -13.16 29.75
C PRO A 170 15.59 -12.50 28.61
N TRP A 171 16.72 -13.08 28.19
CA TRP A 171 17.53 -12.59 27.07
C TRP A 171 16.79 -12.74 25.72
N GLN A 172 16.19 -13.88 25.47
CA GLN A 172 15.38 -14.10 24.25
C GLN A 172 14.17 -13.17 24.20
N LYS A 173 13.53 -12.88 25.33
CA LYS A 173 12.43 -11.89 25.41
C LYS A 173 12.93 -10.50 25.11
N PHE A 174 14.12 -10.13 25.59
CA PHE A 174 14.75 -8.85 25.27
C PHE A 174 15.05 -8.74 23.77
N CYS A 175 15.72 -9.73 23.17
CA CYS A 175 16.02 -9.75 21.73
C CYS A 175 14.75 -9.68 20.86
N TYR A 176 13.70 -10.43 21.26
CA TYR A 176 12.42 -10.38 20.54
C TYR A 176 11.78 -8.98 20.61
N ARG A 177 11.79 -8.33 21.76
CA ARG A 177 11.27 -6.96 21.92
C ARG A 177 12.08 -5.95 21.12
N MET A 178 13.41 -6.07 21.11
CA MET A 178 14.27 -5.23 20.27
C MET A 178 13.98 -5.41 18.79
N TYR A 179 13.90 -6.66 18.32
CA TYR A 179 13.54 -6.99 16.94
C TYR A 179 12.16 -6.41 16.53
N ARG A 180 11.19 -6.38 17.45
CA ARG A 180 9.83 -5.85 17.22
C ARG A 180 9.69 -4.36 17.49
N ASN A 181 10.74 -3.70 17.96
CA ASN A 181 10.73 -2.27 18.24
C ASN A 181 10.71 -1.49 16.91
N PRO A 182 9.73 -0.61 16.66
CA PRO A 182 9.67 0.15 15.41
C PRO A 182 10.89 1.02 15.16
N TYR A 183 11.53 1.57 16.20
CA TYR A 183 12.76 2.36 16.06
C TYR A 183 13.94 1.52 15.58
N VAL A 184 14.04 0.25 16.03
CA VAL A 184 15.07 -0.69 15.57
C VAL A 184 14.74 -1.19 14.16
N MET A 185 13.47 -1.45 13.87
CA MET A 185 13.04 -1.99 12.60
C MET A 185 13.13 -0.98 11.44
N PHE A 186 12.88 0.31 11.71
CA PHE A 186 12.83 1.36 10.69
C PHE A 186 13.89 2.45 10.83
N GLY A 187 14.67 2.46 11.89
CA GLY A 187 15.64 3.50 12.23
C GLY A 187 17.11 3.07 12.12
N ILE A 188 17.35 1.78 11.98
CA ILE A 188 18.67 1.16 11.73
C ILE A 188 18.59 0.49 10.33
#